data_fe0316fb15e60f8c1ba617792de06d67
#
_entry.id   fe0316fb15e60f8c1ba617792de06d67
#
_cell.length_a   1.000
_cell.length_b   1.000
_cell.length_c   1.000
_cell.angle_alpha   90.00
_cell.angle_beta   90.00
_cell.angle_gamma   90.00
#
_symmetry.space_group_name_H-M   'P 1'
#
loop_
_entity.id
_entity.type
_entity.pdbx_description
1 polymer ?
#
loop_
_entity_poly.entity_id
_entity_poly.type
_entity_poly.pdbx_seq_one_letter_code
_entity_poly.pdbx_strand_id
1 'polypeptide(L)'
;MATTLIIRYDTAYIFAMPLCILPLIIKTFFDARLGLFTHVLTVLLVGFLVPNSFEFVFLQILAGIITIQTVTRLYKRANLFISIGQIVLVYLIGYVAFTAIQEGTILKIDLGILALFLLNGLLMLFVQPLIYIYEKIFGLVSGVSLLELSDTNSRLLKELSD
;
A
#
# COMPACT_ATOMS: atom_id res chain seq x y z
N MET A 1 -13.94 -15.45 -28.11
CA MET A 1 -12.51 -15.36 -27.76
C MET A 1 -12.07 -13.95 -27.44
N ALA A 2 -12.32 -12.94 -28.28
CA ALA A 2 -11.93 -11.54 -27.97
C ALA A 2 -12.57 -10.98 -26.70
N THR A 3 -13.87 -11.22 -26.48
CA THR A 3 -14.60 -10.81 -25.28
C THR A 3 -14.04 -11.43 -23.99
N THR A 4 -13.60 -12.68 -24.04
CA THR A 4 -13.00 -13.36 -22.86
C THR A 4 -11.62 -12.80 -22.52
N LEU A 5 -10.85 -12.37 -23.52
CA LEU A 5 -9.56 -11.71 -23.32
C LEU A 5 -9.72 -10.30 -22.74
N ILE A 6 -10.71 -9.53 -23.19
CA ILE A 6 -10.99 -8.19 -22.68
C ILE A 6 -11.46 -8.25 -21.23
N ILE A 7 -12.34 -9.19 -20.87
CA ILE A 7 -12.79 -9.39 -19.48
C ILE A 7 -11.61 -9.81 -18.59
N ARG A 8 -10.68 -10.60 -19.10
CA ARG A 8 -9.49 -11.03 -18.38
C ARG A 8 -8.48 -9.89 -18.18
N TYR A 9 -8.37 -9.00 -19.16
CA TYR A 9 -7.53 -7.80 -19.06
C TYR A 9 -8.13 -6.77 -18.11
N ASP A 10 -9.43 -6.49 -18.20
CA ASP A 10 -10.09 -5.54 -17.30
C ASP A 10 -10.02 -5.98 -15.84
N THR A 11 -10.12 -7.27 -15.57
CA THR A 11 -10.02 -7.81 -14.20
C THR A 11 -8.59 -7.73 -13.64
N ALA A 12 -7.58 -7.91 -14.49
CA ALA A 12 -6.18 -7.81 -14.07
C ALA A 12 -5.80 -6.39 -13.62
N TYR A 13 -6.38 -5.34 -14.20
CA TYR A 13 -6.11 -3.95 -13.81
C TYR A 13 -6.51 -3.64 -12.36
N ILE A 14 -7.39 -4.43 -11.75
CA ILE A 14 -7.75 -4.28 -10.34
C ILE A 14 -6.54 -4.52 -9.42
N PHE A 15 -5.62 -5.41 -9.82
CA PHE A 15 -4.37 -5.64 -9.08
C PHE A 15 -3.39 -4.46 -9.14
N ALA A 16 -3.52 -3.60 -10.16
CA ALA A 16 -2.76 -2.36 -10.23
C ALA A 16 -3.27 -1.28 -9.27
N MET A 17 -4.50 -1.44 -8.74
CA MET A 17 -5.10 -0.45 -7.85
C MET A 17 -4.40 -0.46 -6.48
N PRO A 18 -3.74 0.65 -6.09
CA PRO A 18 -2.96 0.68 -4.86
C PRO A 18 -3.86 0.89 -3.63
N LEU A 19 -4.68 -0.10 -3.29
CA LEU A 19 -5.60 -0.04 -2.13
C LEU A 19 -4.86 0.16 -0.81
N CYS A 20 -3.58 -0.23 -0.74
CA CYS A 20 -2.73 0.00 0.43
C CYS A 20 -2.42 1.48 0.71
N ILE A 21 -2.71 2.39 -0.23
CA ILE A 21 -2.65 3.84 0.02
C ILE A 21 -3.64 4.24 1.12
N LEU A 22 -4.82 3.65 1.12
CA LEU A 22 -5.89 3.98 2.05
C LEU A 22 -5.51 3.74 3.52
N PRO A 23 -5.06 2.55 3.95
CA PRO A 23 -4.66 2.32 5.32
C PRO A 23 -3.42 3.13 5.72
N LEU A 24 -2.55 3.43 4.76
CA LEU A 24 -1.36 4.23 5.00
C LEU A 24 -1.71 5.69 5.32
N ILE A 25 -2.61 6.29 4.54
CA ILE A 25 -3.10 7.65 4.79
C ILE A 25 -3.85 7.71 6.13
N ILE A 26 -4.79 6.79 6.35
CA ILE A 26 -5.60 6.79 7.58
C ILE A 26 -4.69 6.63 8.80
N LYS A 27 -3.71 5.74 8.75
CA LYS A 27 -2.77 5.57 9.85
C LYS A 27 -1.92 6.81 10.10
N THR A 28 -1.55 7.54 9.05
CA THR A 28 -0.73 8.75 9.17
C THR A 28 -1.46 9.86 9.93
N PHE A 29 -2.76 9.99 9.73
CA PHE A 29 -3.57 11.07 10.33
C PHE A 29 -4.36 10.64 11.58
N PHE A 30 -4.69 9.36 11.68
CA PHE A 30 -5.54 8.85 12.75
C PHE A 30 -4.85 7.71 13.52
N ASP A 31 -5.38 6.50 13.45
CA ASP A 31 -4.88 5.34 14.17
C ASP A 31 -4.69 4.13 13.26
N ALA A 32 -3.74 3.26 13.63
CA ALA A 32 -3.47 2.01 12.94
C ALA A 32 -4.68 1.07 12.90
N ARG A 33 -5.45 1.03 13.98
CA ARG A 33 -6.65 0.18 14.08
C ARG A 33 -7.72 0.62 13.09
N LEU A 34 -7.96 1.91 13.02
CA LEU A 34 -8.91 2.50 12.07
C LEU A 34 -8.45 2.27 10.63
N GLY A 35 -7.16 2.45 10.36
CA GLY A 35 -6.58 2.19 9.04
C GLY A 35 -6.77 0.74 8.60
N LEU A 36 -6.48 -0.23 9.48
CA LEU A 36 -6.66 -1.64 9.18
C LEU A 36 -8.13 -2.00 8.96
N PHE A 37 -9.01 -1.54 9.85
CA PHE A 37 -10.45 -1.81 9.75
C PHE A 37 -11.03 -1.29 8.44
N THR A 38 -10.74 -0.04 8.10
CA THR A 38 -11.22 0.57 6.86
C THR A 38 -10.65 -0.15 5.63
N HIS A 39 -9.38 -0.55 5.67
CA HIS A 39 -8.76 -1.30 4.59
C HIS A 39 -9.43 -2.65 4.36
N VAL A 40 -9.60 -3.45 5.42
CA VAL A 40 -10.25 -4.77 5.33
C VAL A 40 -11.68 -4.63 4.81
N LEU A 41 -12.43 -3.65 5.30
CA LEU A 41 -13.80 -3.41 4.86
C LEU A 41 -13.85 -3.03 3.37
N THR A 42 -12.95 -2.14 2.94
CA THR A 42 -12.85 -1.73 1.53
C THR A 42 -12.46 -2.90 0.63
N VAL A 43 -11.48 -3.70 1.05
CA VAL A 43 -11.03 -4.88 0.30
C VAL A 43 -12.14 -5.92 0.16
N LEU A 44 -12.92 -6.15 1.22
CA LEU A 44 -14.07 -7.05 1.17
C LEU A 44 -15.14 -6.54 0.19
N LEU A 45 -15.47 -5.24 0.25
CA LEU A 45 -16.45 -4.64 -0.65
C LEU A 45 -16.00 -4.71 -2.13
N VAL A 46 -14.73 -4.39 -2.40
CA VAL A 46 -14.17 -4.49 -3.74
C VAL A 46 -14.07 -5.95 -4.18
N GLY A 47 -13.76 -6.85 -3.26
CA GLY A 47 -13.69 -8.30 -3.52
C GLY A 47 -14.98 -8.88 -4.07
N PHE A 48 -16.16 -8.36 -3.70
CA PHE A 48 -17.43 -8.79 -4.30
C PHE A 48 -17.55 -8.47 -5.79
N LEU A 49 -16.79 -7.50 -6.29
CA LEU A 49 -16.82 -7.08 -7.68
C LEU A 49 -15.79 -7.85 -8.54
N VAL A 50 -14.85 -8.54 -7.92
CA VAL A 50 -13.74 -9.21 -8.59
C VAL A 50 -14.07 -10.69 -8.82
N PRO A 51 -13.89 -11.23 -10.04
CA PRO A 51 -14.19 -12.64 -10.34
C PRO A 51 -13.37 -13.64 -9.50
N ASN A 52 -12.08 -13.37 -9.27
CA ASN A 52 -11.20 -14.16 -8.41
C ASN A 52 -11.09 -13.53 -7.01
N SER A 53 -12.25 -13.35 -6.37
CA SER A 53 -12.38 -12.63 -5.10
C SER A 53 -11.43 -13.11 -4.01
N PHE A 54 -11.24 -14.42 -3.87
CA PHE A 54 -10.46 -14.98 -2.78
C PHE A 54 -8.98 -14.62 -2.87
N GLU A 55 -8.39 -14.78 -4.05
CA GLU A 55 -6.97 -14.43 -4.30
C GLU A 55 -6.74 -12.93 -4.08
N PHE A 56 -7.60 -12.11 -4.66
CA PHE A 56 -7.54 -10.66 -4.52
C PHE A 56 -7.65 -10.23 -3.07
N VAL A 57 -8.68 -10.67 -2.36
CA VAL A 57 -8.92 -10.30 -0.95
C VAL A 57 -7.78 -10.75 -0.05
N PHE A 58 -7.29 -11.96 -0.25
CA PHE A 58 -6.18 -12.50 0.53
C PHE A 58 -4.90 -11.69 0.35
N LEU A 59 -4.50 -11.41 -0.90
CA LEU A 59 -3.32 -10.62 -1.21
C LEU A 59 -3.42 -9.19 -0.66
N GLN A 60 -4.58 -8.55 -0.82
CA GLN A 60 -4.80 -7.19 -0.35
C GLN A 60 -4.81 -7.09 1.18
N ILE A 61 -5.39 -8.05 1.88
CA ILE A 61 -5.36 -8.07 3.36
C ILE A 61 -3.93 -8.25 3.86
N LEU A 62 -3.17 -9.19 3.31
CA LEU A 62 -1.75 -9.39 3.67
C LEU A 62 -0.94 -8.12 3.43
N ALA A 63 -1.08 -7.52 2.26
CA ALA A 63 -0.38 -6.29 1.93
C ALA A 63 -0.77 -5.14 2.88
N GLY A 64 -2.04 -5.01 3.24
CA GLY A 64 -2.52 -4.02 4.19
C GLY A 64 -1.95 -4.18 5.60
N ILE A 65 -1.86 -5.41 6.09
CA ILE A 65 -1.25 -5.72 7.39
C ILE A 65 0.23 -5.32 7.40
N ILE A 66 0.98 -5.70 6.36
CA ILE A 66 2.39 -5.34 6.23
C ILE A 66 2.55 -3.82 6.12
N THR A 67 1.70 -3.15 5.34
CA THR A 67 1.68 -1.69 5.23
C THR A 67 1.57 -1.03 6.60
N ILE A 68 0.63 -1.47 7.42
CA ILE A 68 0.41 -0.91 8.75
C ILE A 68 1.58 -1.20 9.69
N GLN A 69 2.15 -2.39 9.66
CA GLN A 69 3.30 -2.74 10.50
C GLN A 69 4.55 -1.96 10.11
N THR A 70 4.79 -1.80 8.81
CA THR A 70 5.98 -1.12 8.30
C THR A 70 5.91 0.38 8.57
N VAL A 71 4.74 1.00 8.38
CA VAL A 71 4.53 2.43 8.63
C VAL A 71 4.72 2.82 10.10
N THR A 72 4.64 1.91 11.06
CA THR A 72 4.94 2.19 12.47
C THR A 72 6.38 2.65 12.68
N ARG A 73 7.28 2.34 11.78
CA ARG A 73 8.71 2.70 11.84
C ARG A 73 9.09 3.87 10.94
N LEU A 74 8.11 4.50 10.28
CA LEU A 74 8.33 5.55 9.28
C LEU A 74 8.48 6.94 9.88
N TYR A 75 9.42 7.09 10.77
CA TYR A 75 9.81 8.42 11.27
C TYR A 75 10.66 9.24 10.26
N LYS A 76 11.07 8.63 9.15
CA LYS A 76 11.86 9.30 8.10
C LYS A 76 11.26 9.01 6.72
N ARG A 77 11.17 10.03 5.87
CA ARG A 77 10.67 9.91 4.48
C ARG A 77 11.43 8.85 3.67
N ALA A 78 12.71 8.66 3.95
CA ALA A 78 13.52 7.63 3.31
C ALA A 78 13.00 6.20 3.57
N ASN A 79 12.36 5.95 4.70
CA ASN A 79 11.82 4.64 5.04
C ASN A 79 10.57 4.26 4.23
N LEU A 80 9.90 5.24 3.60
CA LEU A 80 8.74 4.96 2.73
C LEU A 80 9.14 4.14 1.50
N PHE A 81 10.28 4.41 0.91
CA PHE A 81 10.78 3.61 -0.22
C PHE A 81 11.00 2.15 0.17
N ILE A 82 11.58 1.93 1.36
CA ILE A 82 11.79 0.58 1.91
C ILE A 82 10.44 -0.10 2.14
N SER A 83 9.45 0.62 2.68
CA SER A 83 8.11 0.10 2.93
C SER A 83 7.39 -0.28 1.65
N ILE A 84 7.47 0.55 0.62
CA ILE A 84 6.89 0.26 -0.69
C ILE A 84 7.55 -0.99 -1.29
N GLY A 85 8.88 -1.09 -1.20
CA GLY A 85 9.60 -2.29 -1.63
C GLY A 85 9.14 -3.55 -0.91
N GLN A 86 8.90 -3.49 0.40
CA GLN A 86 8.38 -4.61 1.18
C GLN A 86 6.96 -4.99 0.77
N ILE A 87 6.09 -4.01 0.51
CA ILE A 87 4.72 -4.26 0.07
C ILE A 87 4.69 -4.92 -1.31
N VAL A 88 5.48 -4.42 -2.26
CA VAL A 88 5.63 -5.03 -3.58
C VAL A 88 6.14 -6.47 -3.47
N LEU A 89 7.12 -6.71 -2.60
CA LEU A 89 7.67 -8.03 -2.37
C LEU A 89 6.62 -8.99 -1.81
N VAL A 90 5.76 -8.53 -0.89
CA VAL A 90 4.63 -9.32 -0.37
C VAL A 90 3.65 -9.68 -1.47
N TYR A 91 3.30 -8.74 -2.36
CA TYR A 91 2.44 -9.03 -3.52
C TYR A 91 3.07 -10.07 -4.45
N LEU A 92 4.36 -9.94 -4.76
CA LEU A 92 5.07 -10.88 -5.64
C LEU A 92 5.14 -12.28 -5.04
N ILE A 93 5.53 -12.41 -3.78
CA ILE A 93 5.60 -13.71 -3.08
C ILE A 93 4.20 -14.31 -2.95
N GLY A 94 3.22 -13.52 -2.56
CA GLY A 94 1.85 -13.98 -2.40
C GLY A 94 1.25 -14.48 -3.72
N TYR A 95 1.45 -13.76 -4.81
CA TYR A 95 1.00 -14.17 -6.13
C TYR A 95 1.68 -15.46 -6.61
N VAL A 96 2.99 -15.56 -6.47
CA VAL A 96 3.74 -16.77 -6.83
C VAL A 96 3.27 -17.97 -6.02
N ALA A 97 3.08 -17.80 -4.71
CA ALA A 97 2.58 -18.85 -3.83
C ALA A 97 1.17 -19.29 -4.24
N PHE A 98 0.29 -18.34 -4.55
CA PHE A 98 -1.08 -18.62 -5.00
C PHE A 98 -1.11 -19.38 -6.32
N THR A 99 -0.33 -18.93 -7.30
CA THR A 99 -0.21 -19.60 -8.60
C THR A 99 0.34 -21.02 -8.45
N ALA A 100 1.33 -21.21 -7.57
CA ALA A 100 1.89 -22.54 -7.29
C ALA A 100 0.85 -23.48 -6.67
N ILE A 101 -0.03 -22.98 -5.80
CA ILE A 101 -1.09 -23.78 -5.17
C ILE A 101 -2.20 -24.12 -6.15
N GLN A 102 -2.64 -23.15 -6.96
CA GLN A 102 -3.78 -23.34 -7.87
C GLN A 102 -3.41 -24.13 -9.12
N GLU A 103 -2.25 -23.86 -9.71
CA GLU A 103 -1.85 -24.44 -10.99
C GLU A 103 -0.88 -25.62 -10.83
N GLY A 104 -0.37 -25.85 -9.62
CA GLY A 104 0.62 -26.89 -9.33
C GLY A 104 1.99 -26.68 -9.99
N THR A 105 2.17 -25.58 -10.73
CA THR A 105 3.42 -25.25 -11.44
C THR A 105 3.70 -23.75 -11.40
N ILE A 106 4.98 -23.41 -11.25
CA ILE A 106 5.46 -22.02 -11.29
C ILE A 106 5.55 -21.49 -12.74
N LEU A 107 5.47 -22.37 -13.73
CA LEU A 107 5.67 -22.04 -15.14
C LEU A 107 4.52 -21.22 -15.76
N LYS A 108 3.38 -21.14 -15.09
CA LYS A 108 2.19 -20.37 -15.55
C LYS A 108 2.10 -18.96 -14.94
N ILE A 109 3.17 -18.45 -14.39
CA ILE A 109 3.22 -17.08 -13.88
C ILE A 109 3.05 -16.10 -15.04
N ASP A 110 2.04 -15.24 -14.95
CA ASP A 110 1.80 -14.20 -15.93
C ASP A 110 2.68 -12.98 -15.60
N LEU A 111 3.63 -12.71 -16.49
CA LEU A 111 4.52 -11.54 -16.39
C LEU A 111 3.73 -10.22 -16.41
N GLY A 112 2.56 -10.20 -17.06
CA GLY A 112 1.68 -9.03 -17.08
C GLY A 112 1.18 -8.68 -15.68
N ILE A 113 0.79 -9.68 -14.89
CA ILE A 113 0.33 -9.48 -13.49
C ILE A 113 1.48 -9.01 -12.61
N LEU A 114 2.68 -9.55 -12.80
CA LEU A 114 3.87 -9.07 -12.08
C LEU A 114 4.17 -7.59 -12.39
N ALA A 115 4.04 -7.19 -13.65
CA ALA A 115 4.19 -5.79 -14.04
C ALA A 115 3.13 -4.89 -13.39
N LEU A 116 1.90 -5.37 -13.22
CA LEU A 116 0.83 -4.64 -12.53
C LEU A 116 1.13 -4.45 -11.04
N PHE A 117 1.74 -5.43 -10.37
CA PHE A 117 2.19 -5.25 -8.98
C PHE A 117 3.34 -4.25 -8.85
N LEU A 118 4.26 -4.23 -9.81
CA LEU A 118 5.29 -3.19 -9.85
C LEU A 118 4.69 -1.80 -10.08
N LEU A 119 3.72 -1.70 -10.98
CA LEU A 119 2.97 -0.46 -11.20
C LEU A 119 2.22 -0.02 -9.93
N ASN A 120 1.59 -0.95 -9.21
CA ASN A 120 0.97 -0.70 -7.92
C ASN A 120 1.98 -0.08 -6.93
N GLY A 121 3.18 -0.65 -6.82
CA GLY A 121 4.25 -0.10 -5.99
C GLY A 121 4.67 1.31 -6.41
N LEU A 122 4.80 1.58 -7.71
CA LEU A 122 5.09 2.92 -8.23
C LEU A 122 3.97 3.92 -7.88
N LEU A 123 2.72 3.51 -8.02
CA LEU A 123 1.58 4.35 -7.64
C LEU A 123 1.57 4.66 -6.14
N MET A 124 2.06 3.76 -5.30
CA MET A 124 2.21 4.02 -3.87
C MET A 124 3.20 5.15 -3.54
N LEU A 125 4.14 5.48 -4.44
CA LEU A 125 5.01 6.65 -4.26
C LEU A 125 4.21 7.96 -4.23
N PHE A 126 3.05 8.00 -4.88
CA PHE A 126 2.16 9.16 -4.83
C PHE A 126 1.51 9.41 -3.46
N VAL A 127 1.68 8.48 -2.51
CA VAL A 127 1.23 8.68 -1.12
C VAL A 127 1.88 9.92 -0.49
N GLN A 128 3.14 10.18 -0.78
CA GLN A 128 3.87 11.33 -0.24
C GLN A 128 3.22 12.67 -0.62
N PRO A 129 3.04 12.99 -1.91
CA PRO A 129 2.38 14.21 -2.29
C PRO A 129 0.91 14.25 -1.85
N LEU A 130 0.22 13.10 -1.77
CA LEU A 130 -1.13 13.02 -1.24
C LEU A 130 -1.19 13.41 0.24
N ILE A 131 -0.31 12.89 1.08
CA ILE A 131 -0.24 13.26 2.49
C ILE A 131 0.00 14.78 2.62
N TYR A 132 0.92 15.33 1.85
CA TYR A 132 1.19 16.77 1.85
C TYR A 132 -0.03 17.60 1.44
N ILE A 133 -0.77 17.17 0.42
CA ILE A 133 -1.99 17.82 -0.04
C ILE A 133 -3.08 17.76 1.05
N TYR A 134 -3.26 16.61 1.69
CA TYR A 134 -4.21 16.43 2.78
C TYR A 134 -3.87 17.31 3.99
N GLU A 135 -2.60 17.40 4.37
CA GLU A 135 -2.14 18.31 5.43
C GLU A 135 -2.51 19.76 5.11
N LYS A 136 -2.29 20.18 3.87
CA LYS A 136 -2.53 21.56 3.44
C LYS A 136 -4.02 21.90 3.32
N ILE A 137 -4.84 20.97 2.80
CA ILE A 137 -6.26 21.21 2.56
C ILE A 137 -7.06 21.13 3.87
N PHE A 138 -6.79 20.13 4.70
CA PHE A 138 -7.58 19.88 5.91
C PHE A 138 -6.95 20.49 7.18
N GLY A 139 -5.79 21.13 7.08
CA GLY A 139 -5.07 21.64 8.23
C GLY A 139 -4.65 20.56 9.23
N LEU A 140 -4.61 19.31 8.78
CA LEU A 140 -4.20 18.17 9.58
C LEU A 140 -2.66 18.13 9.65
N VAL A 141 -2.13 17.72 10.79
CA VAL A 141 -0.69 17.53 10.97
C VAL A 141 -0.42 16.03 11.03
N SER A 142 0.40 15.51 10.10
CA SER A 142 0.80 14.12 10.12
C SER A 142 1.83 13.86 11.23
N GLY A 143 1.92 12.59 11.68
CA GLY A 143 2.96 12.19 12.64
C GLY A 143 4.38 12.46 12.14
N VAL A 144 4.60 12.39 10.81
CA VAL A 144 5.90 12.70 10.18
C VAL A 144 6.22 14.19 10.29
N SER A 145 5.28 15.08 9.99
CA SER A 145 5.46 16.53 10.13
C SER A 145 5.70 16.95 11.58
N LEU A 146 4.99 16.33 12.53
CA LEU A 146 5.21 16.57 13.96
C LEU A 146 6.64 16.20 14.40
N LEU A 147 7.17 15.11 13.90
CA LEU A 147 8.53 14.67 14.22
C LEU A 147 9.60 15.57 13.58
N GLU A 148 9.40 15.99 12.33
CA GLU A 148 10.29 16.94 11.66
C GLU A 148 10.32 18.27 12.43
N LEU A 149 9.19 18.77 12.88
CA LEU A 149 9.09 19.98 13.71
C LEU A 149 9.75 19.80 15.07
N SER A 150 9.58 18.65 15.72
CA SER A 150 10.22 18.31 16.98
C SER A 150 11.75 18.26 16.85
N ASP A 151 12.28 17.67 15.79
CA ASP A 151 13.71 17.61 15.51
C ASP A 151 14.29 19.00 15.23
N THR A 152 13.60 19.84 14.49
CA THR A 152 14.01 21.22 14.23
C THR A 152 14.02 22.04 15.49
N ASN A 153 13.00 21.88 16.35
CA ASN A 153 12.91 22.58 17.62
C ASN A 153 14.01 22.16 18.61
N SER A 154 14.33 20.87 18.65
CA SER A 154 15.44 20.36 19.48
C SER A 154 16.80 20.86 19.01
N ARG A 155 17.01 21.04 17.72
CA ARG A 155 18.23 21.64 17.15
C ARG A 155 18.38 23.11 17.52
N LEU A 156 17.30 23.89 17.38
CA LEU A 156 17.30 25.30 17.78
C LEU A 156 17.54 25.49 19.26
N LEU A 157 16.92 24.64 20.10
CA LEU A 157 17.17 24.67 21.56
C LEU A 157 18.63 24.33 21.92
N LYS A 158 19.25 23.42 21.17
CA LYS A 158 20.65 23.04 21.35
C LYS A 158 21.60 24.16 20.95
N GLU A 159 21.32 24.88 19.87
CA GLU A 159 22.07 26.08 19.46
C GLU A 159 21.91 27.24 20.43
N LEU A 160 20.75 27.40 21.06
CA LEU A 160 20.49 28.45 22.02
C LEU A 160 21.08 28.14 23.41
N SER A 161 21.33 26.87 23.74
CA SER A 161 21.92 26.47 25.03
C SER A 161 23.45 26.49 25.04
N ASP A 162 24.08 26.54 23.86
CA ASP A 162 25.53 26.71 23.69
C ASP A 162 25.86 28.18 23.47
#